data_57d9f75396d6dfc62f545911f65f89a3
#
_entry.id   57d9f75396d6dfc62f545911f65f89a3
#
_cell.length_a   1.000
_cell.length_b   1.000
_cell.length_c   1.000
_cell.angle_alpha   90.00
_cell.angle_beta   90.00
_cell.angle_gamma   90.00
#
_symmetry.space_group_name_H-M   'P 1'
#
loop_
_entity.id
_entity.type
_entity.pdbx_description
1 polymer ?
#
loop_
_entity_poly.entity_id
_entity_poly.type
_entity_poly.pdbx_seq_one_letter_code
_entity_poly.pdbx_strand_id
1 'polypeptide(L)'
;MTPLPYDPAAAAARVEEDLAILASDAELAGMFFAESLDHLGSIEANVLQLEATPADVKLLNDVFRPFHTVKGNAGALGVSRVQELAHKVENLLDLARSGQLAMAPDDFATVLAIGVVAM
;
A
#
# COMPACT_ATOMS: atom_id res chain seq x y z
N MET A 1 1.53 31.67 -2.84
CA MET A 1 2.28 30.49 -2.42
C MET A 1 1.41 29.26 -2.50
N THR A 2 1.84 28.25 -3.21
CA THR A 2 1.08 27.01 -3.31
C THR A 2 1.16 26.26 -1.98
N PRO A 3 0.03 25.81 -1.39
CA PRO A 3 0.08 25.01 -0.18
C PRO A 3 0.84 23.71 -0.41
N LEU A 4 1.61 23.28 0.57
CA LEU A 4 2.29 21.98 0.50
C LEU A 4 1.26 20.85 0.40
N PRO A 5 1.48 19.85 -0.47
CA PRO A 5 0.58 18.70 -0.57
C PRO A 5 0.58 17.82 0.68
N TYR A 6 1.57 17.98 1.54
CA TYR A 6 1.73 17.21 2.78
C TYR A 6 1.67 18.16 3.98
N ASP A 7 0.75 17.88 4.90
CA ASP A 7 0.63 18.57 6.18
C ASP A 7 1.01 17.61 7.31
N PRO A 8 2.16 17.81 7.97
CA PRO A 8 2.61 16.92 9.04
C PRO A 8 1.63 16.82 10.22
N ALA A 9 0.96 17.92 10.57
CA ALA A 9 0.00 17.94 11.69
C ALA A 9 -1.25 17.12 11.35
N ALA A 10 -1.79 17.28 10.15
CA ALA A 10 -2.94 16.51 9.68
C ALA A 10 -2.60 15.02 9.55
N ALA A 11 -1.40 14.69 9.05
CA ALA A 11 -0.93 13.32 8.94
C ALA A 11 -0.77 12.67 10.32
N ALA A 12 -0.21 13.38 11.30
CA ALA A 12 -0.08 12.89 12.67
C ALA A 12 -1.45 12.64 13.32
N ALA A 13 -2.41 13.55 13.14
CA ALA A 13 -3.77 13.37 13.66
C ALA A 13 -4.44 12.13 13.06
N ARG A 14 -4.25 11.86 11.78
CA ARG A 14 -4.80 10.69 11.11
C ARG A 14 -4.16 9.38 11.58
N VAL A 15 -2.86 9.39 11.88
CA VAL A 15 -2.19 8.24 12.48
C VAL A 15 -2.77 7.95 13.87
N GLU A 16 -3.00 8.98 14.68
CA GLU A 16 -3.62 8.83 16.00
C GLU A 16 -5.04 8.27 15.91
N GLU A 17 -5.84 8.71 14.94
CA GLU A 17 -7.18 8.18 14.67
C GLU A 17 -7.12 6.70 14.31
N ASP A 18 -6.22 6.33 13.40
CA ASP A 18 -6.05 4.94 12.97
C ASP A 18 -5.58 4.04 14.13
N LEU A 19 -4.66 4.52 14.95
CA LEU A 19 -4.20 3.79 16.14
C LEU A 19 -5.32 3.60 17.15
N ALA A 20 -6.18 4.61 17.34
CA ALA A 20 -7.32 4.50 18.23
C ALA A 20 -8.34 3.45 17.75
N ILE A 21 -8.59 3.40 16.44
CA ILE A 21 -9.47 2.40 15.83
C ILE A 21 -8.90 0.99 16.01
N LEU A 22 -7.61 0.79 15.72
CA LEU A 22 -6.94 -0.49 15.91
C LEU A 22 -6.91 -0.93 17.37
N ALA A 23 -6.75 0.02 18.30
CA ALA A 23 -6.77 -0.27 19.74
C ALA A 23 -8.17 -0.62 20.28
N SER A 24 -9.24 -0.20 19.59
CA SER A 24 -10.62 -0.44 20.01
C SER A 24 -11.06 -1.90 19.88
N ASP A 25 -10.40 -2.67 19.00
CA ASP A 25 -10.66 -4.10 18.79
C ASP A 25 -9.35 -4.84 18.51
N ALA A 26 -8.77 -5.37 19.56
CA ALA A 26 -7.47 -6.06 19.49
C ALA A 26 -7.51 -7.34 18.65
N GLU A 27 -8.64 -8.03 18.60
CA GLU A 27 -8.79 -9.25 17.80
C GLU A 27 -8.77 -8.94 16.31
N LEU A 28 -9.58 -7.98 15.87
CA LEU A 28 -9.59 -7.54 14.48
C LEU A 28 -8.27 -6.92 14.05
N ALA A 29 -7.63 -6.15 14.93
CA ALA A 29 -6.30 -5.59 14.68
C ALA A 29 -5.26 -6.69 14.48
N GLY A 30 -5.28 -7.72 15.31
CA GLY A 30 -4.39 -8.87 15.20
C GLY A 30 -4.57 -9.61 13.88
N MET A 31 -5.80 -9.84 13.45
CA MET A 31 -6.10 -10.45 12.15
C MET A 31 -5.62 -9.58 10.99
N PHE A 32 -5.85 -8.28 11.06
CA PHE A 32 -5.38 -7.32 10.06
C PHE A 32 -3.86 -7.33 9.92
N PHE A 33 -3.14 -7.30 11.03
CA PHE A 33 -1.67 -7.35 11.02
C PHE A 33 -1.13 -8.67 10.46
N ALA A 34 -1.71 -9.80 10.87
CA ALA A 34 -1.28 -11.11 10.38
C ALA A 34 -1.45 -11.23 8.87
N GLU A 35 -2.60 -10.82 8.35
CA GLU A 35 -2.88 -10.83 6.92
C GLU A 35 -2.00 -9.85 6.15
N SER A 36 -1.77 -8.66 6.70
CA SER A 36 -0.89 -7.66 6.11
C SER A 36 0.56 -8.13 5.99
N LEU A 37 1.07 -8.86 6.99
CA LEU A 37 2.40 -9.46 6.93
C LEU A 37 2.51 -10.51 5.81
N ASP A 38 1.49 -11.32 5.60
CA ASP A 38 1.45 -12.28 4.51
C ASP A 38 1.45 -11.55 3.14
N HIS A 39 0.68 -10.50 3.01
CA HIS A 39 0.66 -9.68 1.80
C HIS A 39 2.00 -9.00 1.55
N LEU A 40 2.65 -8.50 2.59
CA LEU A 40 3.98 -7.90 2.47
C LEU A 40 5.01 -8.88 1.93
N GLY A 41 5.01 -10.13 2.42
CA GLY A 41 5.87 -11.18 1.90
C GLY A 41 5.66 -11.46 0.41
N SER A 42 4.40 -11.51 -0.03
CA SER A 42 4.03 -11.69 -1.42
C SER A 42 4.49 -10.49 -2.29
N ILE A 43 4.26 -9.27 -1.82
CA ILE A 43 4.69 -8.05 -2.50
C ILE A 43 6.21 -8.05 -2.69
N GLU A 44 6.95 -8.34 -1.62
CA GLU A 44 8.41 -8.35 -1.64
C GLU A 44 8.96 -9.34 -2.68
N ALA A 45 8.45 -10.57 -2.71
CA ALA A 45 8.86 -11.59 -3.66
C ALA A 45 8.56 -11.17 -5.12
N ASN A 46 7.38 -10.61 -5.37
CA ASN A 46 6.97 -10.21 -6.71
C ASN A 46 7.69 -8.94 -7.18
N VAL A 47 7.98 -8.00 -6.30
CA VAL A 47 8.74 -6.79 -6.63
C VAL A 47 10.17 -7.15 -7.07
N LEU A 48 10.81 -8.10 -6.39
CA LEU A 48 12.14 -8.57 -6.80
C LEU A 48 12.15 -9.14 -8.22
N GLN A 49 11.10 -9.86 -8.59
CA GLN A 49 10.95 -10.37 -9.96
C GLN A 49 10.67 -9.25 -10.97
N LEU A 50 9.88 -8.26 -10.60
CA LEU A 50 9.57 -7.11 -11.45
C LEU A 50 10.79 -6.25 -11.78
N GLU A 51 11.77 -6.17 -10.89
CA GLU A 51 13.02 -5.46 -11.16
C GLU A 51 13.72 -5.99 -12.43
N ALA A 52 13.60 -7.29 -12.69
CA ALA A 52 14.14 -7.91 -13.90
C ALA A 52 13.21 -7.80 -15.12
N THR A 53 11.88 -7.77 -14.90
CA THR A 53 10.88 -7.73 -15.97
C THR A 53 9.79 -6.67 -15.66
N PRO A 54 10.12 -5.37 -15.74
CA PRO A 54 9.23 -4.29 -15.27
C PRO A 54 7.89 -4.18 -16.00
N ALA A 55 7.81 -4.70 -17.22
CA ALA A 55 6.58 -4.65 -18.03
C ALA A 55 5.76 -5.94 -17.96
N ASP A 56 6.11 -6.88 -17.11
CA ASP A 56 5.36 -8.12 -16.96
C ASP A 56 4.02 -7.86 -16.27
N VAL A 57 2.95 -7.89 -17.07
CA VAL A 57 1.58 -7.59 -16.63
C VAL A 57 1.10 -8.55 -15.55
N LYS A 58 1.49 -9.83 -15.64
CA LYS A 58 1.10 -10.82 -14.64
C LYS A 58 1.73 -10.49 -13.27
N LEU A 59 3.02 -10.15 -13.26
CA LEU A 59 3.70 -9.76 -12.02
C LEU A 59 3.15 -8.44 -11.47
N LEU A 60 2.83 -7.46 -12.33
CA LEU A 60 2.19 -6.22 -11.90
C LEU A 60 0.83 -6.49 -11.24
N ASN A 61 0.04 -7.41 -11.79
CA ASN A 61 -1.21 -7.83 -11.18
C ASN A 61 -0.98 -8.53 -9.83
N ASP A 62 0.05 -9.35 -9.72
CA ASP A 62 0.37 -10.06 -8.49
C ASP A 62 0.82 -9.11 -7.37
N VAL A 63 1.40 -7.97 -7.69
CA VAL A 63 1.69 -6.90 -6.73
C VAL A 63 0.45 -6.05 -6.45
N PHE A 64 -0.37 -5.79 -7.45
CA PHE A 64 -1.59 -5.00 -7.32
C PHE A 64 -2.60 -5.63 -6.35
N ARG A 65 -2.81 -6.94 -6.42
CA ARG A 65 -3.83 -7.65 -5.63
C ARG A 65 -3.65 -7.49 -4.12
N PRO A 66 -2.46 -7.67 -3.54
CA PRO A 66 -2.28 -7.46 -2.10
C PRO A 66 -2.63 -6.04 -1.65
N PHE A 67 -2.26 -5.03 -2.43
CA PHE A 67 -2.63 -3.63 -2.11
C PHE A 67 -4.14 -3.42 -2.18
N HIS A 68 -4.80 -4.02 -3.16
CA HIS A 68 -6.26 -3.96 -3.26
C HIS A 68 -6.93 -4.59 -2.04
N THR A 69 -6.44 -5.74 -1.58
CA THR A 69 -6.95 -6.43 -0.40
C THR A 69 -6.72 -5.62 0.87
N VAL A 70 -5.53 -5.07 1.06
CA VAL A 70 -5.21 -4.20 2.21
C VAL A 70 -6.09 -2.95 2.22
N LYS A 71 -6.30 -2.34 1.05
CA LYS A 71 -7.21 -1.19 0.93
C LYS A 71 -8.62 -1.56 1.40
N GLY A 72 -9.16 -2.68 0.95
CA GLY A 72 -10.49 -3.14 1.34
C GLY A 72 -10.59 -3.45 2.83
N ASN A 73 -9.63 -4.13 3.40
CA ASN A 73 -9.59 -4.47 4.82
C ASN A 73 -9.44 -3.23 5.69
N ALA A 74 -8.56 -2.30 5.32
CA ALA A 74 -8.40 -1.03 6.02
C ALA A 74 -9.68 -0.19 5.99
N GLY A 75 -10.36 -0.15 4.84
CA GLY A 75 -11.64 0.52 4.69
C GLY A 75 -12.72 -0.07 5.60
N ALA A 76 -12.81 -1.40 5.68
CA ALA A 76 -13.76 -2.10 6.54
C ALA A 76 -13.51 -1.84 8.04
N LEU A 77 -12.23 -1.69 8.44
CA LEU A 77 -11.84 -1.35 9.81
C LEU A 77 -11.93 0.15 10.11
N GLY A 78 -12.03 1.00 9.08
CA GLY A 78 -12.00 2.45 9.24
C GLY A 78 -10.59 3.04 9.40
N VAL A 79 -9.55 2.30 9.04
CA VAL A 79 -8.15 2.76 9.10
C VAL A 79 -7.84 3.58 7.84
N SER A 80 -8.19 4.86 7.87
CA SER A 80 -8.25 5.71 6.68
C SER A 80 -6.89 5.99 6.04
N ARG A 81 -5.84 6.16 6.84
CA ARG A 81 -4.49 6.42 6.32
C ARG A 81 -3.95 5.23 5.52
N VAL A 82 -4.09 4.02 6.05
CA VAL A 82 -3.66 2.80 5.37
C VAL A 82 -4.47 2.61 4.09
N GLN A 83 -5.78 2.84 4.14
CA GLN A 83 -6.64 2.76 2.98
C GLN A 83 -6.20 3.72 1.87
N GLU A 84 -5.90 4.97 2.21
CA GLU A 84 -5.46 5.97 1.23
C GLU A 84 -4.10 5.64 0.61
N LEU A 85 -3.14 5.20 1.42
CA LEU A 85 -1.82 4.80 0.92
C LEU A 85 -1.93 3.62 -0.03
N ALA A 86 -2.68 2.60 0.34
CA ALA A 86 -2.91 1.43 -0.50
C ALA A 86 -3.61 1.82 -1.81
N HIS A 87 -4.58 2.74 -1.75
CA HIS A 87 -5.27 3.24 -2.94
C HIS A 87 -4.33 3.99 -3.89
N LYS A 88 -3.43 4.81 -3.36
CA LYS A 88 -2.44 5.53 -4.19
C LYS A 88 -1.47 4.57 -4.88
N VAL A 89 -1.00 3.56 -4.18
CA VAL A 89 -0.15 2.52 -4.77
C VAL A 89 -0.90 1.73 -5.83
N GLU A 90 -2.14 1.37 -5.55
CA GLU A 90 -3.03 0.69 -6.49
C GLU A 90 -3.19 1.48 -7.80
N ASN A 91 -3.42 2.79 -7.70
CA ASN A 91 -3.52 3.66 -8.87
C ASN A 91 -2.22 3.71 -9.68
N LEU A 92 -1.08 3.79 -9.02
CA LEU A 92 0.23 3.79 -9.66
C LEU A 92 0.48 2.47 -10.42
N LEU A 93 0.19 1.35 -9.80
CA LEU A 93 0.34 0.03 -10.40
C LEU A 93 -0.64 -0.18 -11.56
N ASP A 94 -1.83 0.38 -11.48
CA ASP A 94 -2.82 0.34 -12.56
C ASP A 94 -2.33 1.09 -13.79
N LEU A 95 -1.73 2.25 -13.63
CA LEU A 95 -1.09 2.99 -14.72
C LEU A 95 0.06 2.19 -15.35
N ALA A 96 0.86 1.49 -14.53
CA ALA A 96 1.95 0.67 -15.02
C ALA A 96 1.46 -0.54 -15.82
N ARG A 97 0.46 -1.26 -15.31
CA ARG A 97 -0.05 -2.46 -15.99
C ARG A 97 -0.87 -2.14 -17.25
N SER A 98 -1.44 -0.95 -17.36
CA SER A 98 -2.14 -0.48 -18.57
C SER A 98 -1.21 0.10 -19.62
N GLY A 99 0.09 0.17 -19.37
CA GLY A 99 1.09 0.71 -20.27
C GLY A 99 1.17 2.24 -20.30
N GLN A 100 0.42 2.94 -19.43
CA GLN A 100 0.44 4.40 -19.37
C GLN A 100 1.63 4.96 -18.59
N LEU A 101 2.30 4.14 -17.80
CA LEU A 101 3.46 4.49 -17.02
C LEU A 101 4.50 3.38 -17.12
N ALA A 102 5.72 3.74 -17.55
CA ALA A 102 6.86 2.82 -17.51
C ALA A 102 7.55 2.96 -16.15
N MET A 103 7.62 1.86 -15.40
CA MET A 103 8.29 1.84 -14.11
C MET A 103 9.75 1.43 -14.27
N ALA A 104 10.66 2.24 -13.70
CA ALA A 104 12.06 1.91 -13.58
C ALA A 104 12.28 0.98 -12.36
N PRO A 105 13.40 0.23 -12.28
CA PRO A 105 13.67 -0.64 -11.12
C PRO A 105 13.61 0.08 -9.77
N ASP A 106 14.04 1.34 -9.67
CA ASP A 106 13.97 2.12 -8.43
C ASP A 106 12.55 2.42 -7.99
N ASP A 107 11.60 2.48 -8.92
CA ASP A 107 10.18 2.70 -8.60
C ASP A 107 9.59 1.53 -7.82
N PHE A 108 10.04 0.30 -8.11
CA PHE A 108 9.60 -0.90 -7.38
C PHE A 108 10.10 -0.88 -5.93
N ALA A 109 11.32 -0.39 -5.69
CA ALA A 109 11.83 -0.20 -4.34
C ALA A 109 10.96 0.80 -3.56
N THR A 110 10.50 1.86 -4.22
CA THR A 110 9.57 2.84 -3.63
C THR A 110 8.22 2.21 -3.30
N VAL A 111 7.66 1.42 -4.20
CA VAL A 111 6.40 0.68 -3.96
C VAL A 111 6.53 -0.25 -2.76
N LEU A 112 7.64 -0.98 -2.65
CA LEU A 112 7.90 -1.86 -1.52
C LEU A 112 8.00 -1.07 -0.21
N ALA A 113 8.71 0.06 -0.21
CA ALA A 113 8.84 0.91 0.97
C ALA A 113 7.48 1.46 1.43
N ILE A 114 6.62 1.88 0.50
CA ILE A 114 5.24 2.31 0.81
C ILE A 114 4.44 1.16 1.39
N GLY A 115 4.58 -0.05 0.85
CA GLY A 115 3.93 -1.25 1.37
C GLY A 115 4.30 -1.53 2.82
N VAL A 116 5.57 -1.42 3.17
CA VAL A 116 6.06 -1.58 4.55
C VAL A 116 5.45 -0.51 5.47
N VAL A 117 5.41 0.74 5.05
CA VAL A 117 4.83 1.85 5.84
C VAL A 117 3.32 1.69 6.00
N ALA A 118 2.62 1.22 4.97
CA ALA A 118 1.16 1.04 5.00
C ALA A 118 0.73 -0.15 5.87
N MET A 119 1.60 -1.11 6.06
CA MET A 119 1.32 -2.32 6.84
C MET A 119 1.97 -2.28 8.21
#